data_4142faca4e32239b52f95a0415e2d4cb
#
_entry.id   4142faca4e32239b52f95a0415e2d4cb
#
_cell.length_a   1.000
_cell.length_b   1.000
_cell.length_c   1.000
_cell.angle_alpha   90.00
_cell.angle_beta   90.00
_cell.angle_gamma   90.00
#
_symmetry.space_group_name_H-M   'P 1'
#
loop_
_entity.id
_entity.type
_entity.pdbx_description
1 polymer ?
#
loop_
_entity_poly.entity_id
_entity_poly.type
_entity_poly.pdbx_seq_one_letter_code
_entity_poly.pdbx_strand_id
1 'polypeptide(L)'
;MLKGEKWFDYGFDGGCTTTKEYEQFQRDCKSDLKKMASDNGMELYDFNKNHFCFSAVLTDGVKFIYVSISDVRYFGWDSNTRILVRTMQHAKDWSGGMNQYCTWNRVGELARKLIDRDYAR
;
A
#
# COMPACT_ATOMS: atom_id res chain seq x y z
N MET A 1 1.89 6.12 15.59
CA MET A 1 1.93 6.94 14.36
C MET A 1 2.71 6.22 13.27
N LEU A 2 2.23 6.31 12.06
CA LEU A 2 2.88 5.66 10.93
C LEU A 2 4.13 6.43 10.51
N LYS A 3 5.19 5.70 10.24
CA LYS A 3 6.50 6.30 9.90
C LYS A 3 6.55 6.84 8.48
N GLY A 4 5.77 6.27 7.57
CA GLY A 4 5.81 6.60 6.16
C GLY A 4 5.03 7.83 5.77
N GLU A 5 4.10 8.31 6.61
CA GLU A 5 3.22 9.41 6.26
C GLU A 5 3.96 10.69 5.85
N LYS A 6 5.03 11.01 6.54
CA LYS A 6 5.80 12.23 6.27
C LYS A 6 6.38 12.27 4.85
N TRP A 7 6.60 11.09 4.26
CA TRP A 7 7.23 11.02 2.95
C TRP A 7 6.31 11.42 1.81
N PHE A 8 5.00 11.38 2.01
CA PHE A 8 4.05 11.77 0.98
C PHE A 8 4.07 13.27 0.72
N ASP A 9 4.58 14.05 1.67
CA ASP A 9 4.75 15.49 1.52
C ASP A 9 6.21 15.89 1.33
N TYR A 10 7.10 14.91 1.24
CA TYR A 10 8.54 15.17 1.17
C TYR A 10 8.98 15.81 -0.15
N GLY A 11 8.30 15.47 -1.25
CA GLY A 11 8.63 16.03 -2.55
C GLY A 11 9.96 15.52 -3.09
N PHE A 12 10.00 14.28 -3.51
CA PHE A 12 11.20 13.68 -4.11
C PHE A 12 11.47 14.34 -5.46
N ASP A 13 12.32 15.36 -5.47
CA ASP A 13 12.63 16.14 -6.66
C ASP A 13 13.20 15.30 -7.79
N GLY A 14 12.70 15.54 -9.00
CA GLY A 14 13.19 14.87 -10.19
C GLY A 14 12.95 13.36 -10.21
N GLY A 15 12.10 12.87 -9.33
CA GLY A 15 11.82 11.43 -9.27
C GLY A 15 13.03 10.62 -8.85
N CYS A 16 13.84 11.16 -7.96
CA CYS A 16 15.08 10.53 -7.53
C CYS A 16 14.79 9.29 -6.69
N THR A 17 14.91 8.13 -7.30
CA THR A 17 14.55 6.86 -6.67
C THR A 17 15.74 6.07 -6.16
N THR A 18 16.94 6.68 -6.17
CA THR A 18 18.16 6.01 -5.74
C THR A 18 18.79 6.62 -4.50
N THR A 19 18.11 7.58 -3.87
CA THR A 19 18.64 8.26 -2.68
C THR A 19 18.39 7.43 -1.43
N LYS A 20 19.14 7.77 -0.38
CA LYS A 20 18.93 7.15 0.95
C LYS A 20 17.56 7.49 1.50
N GLU A 21 17.07 8.69 1.20
CA GLU A 21 15.74 9.13 1.63
C GLU A 21 14.66 8.27 0.99
N TYR A 22 14.79 7.94 -0.29
CA TYR A 22 13.85 7.08 -0.97
C TYR A 22 13.85 5.67 -0.39
N GLU A 23 15.03 5.15 -0.10
CA GLU A 23 15.16 3.84 0.54
C GLU A 23 14.50 3.83 1.91
N GLN A 24 14.68 4.91 2.68
CA GLN A 24 14.06 5.04 3.99
C GLN A 24 12.54 5.12 3.87
N PHE A 25 12.05 5.85 2.86
CA PHE A 25 10.63 5.90 2.54
C PHE A 25 10.06 4.49 2.37
N GLN A 26 10.72 3.67 1.57
CA GLN A 26 10.26 2.30 1.32
C GLN A 26 10.29 1.46 2.60
N ARG A 27 11.34 1.58 3.40
CA ARG A 27 11.45 0.84 4.65
C ARG A 27 10.38 1.26 5.66
N ASP A 28 10.16 2.56 5.77
CA ASP A 28 9.14 3.08 6.69
C ASP A 28 7.75 2.62 6.28
N CYS A 29 7.45 2.67 5.00
CA CYS A 29 6.15 2.21 4.50
C CYS A 29 5.97 0.70 4.67
N LYS A 30 7.03 -0.07 4.48
CA LYS A 30 6.96 -1.51 4.73
C LYS A 30 6.67 -1.80 6.19
N SER A 31 7.31 -1.08 7.10
CA SER A 31 7.06 -1.20 8.53
C SER A 31 5.61 -0.86 8.87
N ASP A 32 5.11 0.24 8.28
CA ASP A 32 3.72 0.65 8.47
C ASP A 32 2.74 -0.41 7.97
N LEU A 33 3.01 -1.00 6.81
CA LEU A 33 2.14 -2.05 6.26
C LEU A 33 2.07 -3.25 7.17
N LYS A 34 3.20 -3.65 7.75
CA LYS A 34 3.22 -4.75 8.72
C LYS A 34 2.36 -4.42 9.94
N LYS A 35 2.47 -3.20 10.44
CA LYS A 35 1.69 -2.76 11.60
C LYS A 35 0.21 -2.68 11.27
N MET A 36 -0.14 -2.05 10.17
CA MET A 36 -1.54 -1.91 9.76
C MET A 36 -2.19 -3.27 9.50
N ALA A 37 -1.45 -4.18 8.88
CA ALA A 37 -1.94 -5.53 8.65
C ALA A 37 -2.21 -6.24 9.97
N SER A 38 -1.23 -6.22 10.86
CA SER A 38 -1.37 -6.87 12.17
C SER A 38 -2.54 -6.30 12.98
N ASP A 39 -2.70 -4.97 12.98
CA ASP A 39 -3.78 -4.31 13.70
C ASP A 39 -5.16 -4.68 13.15
N ASN A 40 -5.23 -5.20 11.93
CA ASN A 40 -6.48 -5.56 11.25
C ASN A 40 -6.62 -7.06 10.99
N GLY A 41 -5.88 -7.87 11.70
CA GLY A 41 -5.99 -9.34 11.59
C GLY A 41 -5.42 -9.91 10.31
N MET A 42 -4.44 -9.23 9.75
CA MET A 42 -3.77 -9.64 8.52
C MET A 42 -2.26 -9.66 8.72
N GLU A 43 -1.54 -10.03 7.68
CA GLU A 43 -0.08 -9.94 7.66
C GLU A 43 0.38 -9.47 6.29
N LEU A 44 1.60 -8.94 6.23
CA LEU A 44 2.22 -8.56 4.97
C LEU A 44 2.73 -9.84 4.29
N TYR A 45 2.11 -10.19 3.15
CA TYR A 45 2.45 -11.38 2.40
C TYR A 45 3.61 -11.16 1.45
N ASP A 46 3.64 -10.00 0.79
CA ASP A 46 4.67 -9.66 -0.18
C ASP A 46 4.90 -8.16 -0.21
N PHE A 47 6.12 -7.75 -0.51
CA PHE A 47 6.48 -6.35 -0.66
C PHE A 47 7.47 -6.23 -1.82
N ASN A 48 7.07 -5.60 -2.91
CA ASN A 48 7.89 -5.44 -4.11
C ASN A 48 8.33 -3.99 -4.24
N LYS A 49 9.57 -3.69 -3.85
CA LYS A 49 10.13 -2.35 -3.89
C LYS A 49 10.45 -1.86 -5.30
N ASN A 50 10.39 -2.74 -6.29
CA ASN A 50 10.74 -2.42 -7.67
C ASN A 50 9.53 -2.20 -8.57
N HIS A 51 8.32 -2.27 -8.01
CA HIS A 51 7.08 -2.12 -8.77
C HIS A 51 6.41 -0.80 -8.40
N PHE A 52 6.41 0.16 -9.31
CA PHE A 52 6.05 1.56 -9.03
C PHE A 52 6.99 2.10 -7.95
N CYS A 53 6.48 2.88 -6.99
CA CYS A 53 7.27 3.22 -5.81
C CYS A 53 7.47 1.99 -4.94
N PHE A 54 6.42 1.23 -4.77
CA PHE A 54 6.40 -0.14 -4.25
C PHE A 54 4.98 -0.67 -4.41
N SER A 55 4.86 -1.98 -4.32
CA SER A 55 3.56 -2.61 -4.20
C SER A 55 3.65 -3.68 -3.12
N ALA A 56 2.50 -4.07 -2.60
CA ALA A 56 2.45 -5.01 -1.50
C ALA A 56 1.19 -5.86 -1.59
N VAL A 57 1.22 -6.99 -0.90
CA VAL A 57 0.05 -7.86 -0.76
C VAL A 57 -0.14 -8.12 0.72
N LEU A 58 -1.35 -7.88 1.21
CA LEU A 58 -1.76 -8.22 2.57
C LEU A 58 -2.68 -9.42 2.51
N THR A 59 -2.66 -10.25 3.55
CA THR A 59 -3.49 -11.45 3.57
C THR A 59 -3.97 -11.76 4.99
N ASP A 60 -5.16 -12.36 5.08
CA ASP A 60 -5.66 -12.93 6.34
C ASP A 60 -5.39 -14.44 6.41
N GLY A 61 -4.63 -14.97 5.44
CA GLY A 61 -4.34 -16.39 5.32
C GLY A 61 -5.19 -17.11 4.29
N VAL A 62 -6.27 -16.49 3.85
CA VAL A 62 -7.19 -17.06 2.86
C VAL A 62 -7.39 -16.12 1.69
N LYS A 63 -7.53 -14.84 1.96
CA LYS A 63 -7.85 -13.81 0.96
C LYS A 63 -6.68 -12.83 0.84
N PHE A 64 -6.62 -12.10 -0.26
CA PHE A 64 -5.48 -11.24 -0.57
C PHE A 64 -5.94 -9.85 -0.98
N ILE A 65 -5.16 -8.85 -0.56
CA ILE A 65 -5.38 -7.45 -0.92
C ILE A 65 -4.09 -6.88 -1.48
N TYR A 66 -4.18 -6.26 -2.64
CA TYR A 66 -3.06 -5.61 -3.31
C TYR A 66 -3.03 -4.13 -2.94
N VAL A 67 -1.85 -3.61 -2.62
CA VAL A 67 -1.63 -2.20 -2.30
C VAL A 67 -0.53 -1.67 -3.19
N SER A 68 -0.72 -0.52 -3.81
CA SER A 68 0.34 0.11 -4.58
C SER A 68 0.29 1.62 -4.45
N ILE A 69 1.43 2.23 -4.73
CA ILE A 69 1.61 3.68 -4.62
C ILE A 69 2.11 4.20 -5.97
N SER A 70 1.53 5.30 -6.41
CA SER A 70 1.92 5.95 -7.65
C SER A 70 3.36 6.45 -7.61
N ASP A 71 3.88 6.82 -8.75
CA ASP A 71 5.21 7.37 -8.90
C ASP A 71 5.42 8.56 -7.94
N VAL A 72 6.52 8.55 -7.19
CA VAL A 72 6.84 9.59 -6.22
C VAL A 72 6.92 10.99 -6.83
N ARG A 73 7.15 11.09 -8.13
CA ARG A 73 7.20 12.39 -8.82
C ARG A 73 5.89 13.15 -8.73
N TYR A 74 4.80 12.44 -8.49
CA TYR A 74 3.46 13.03 -8.43
C TYR A 74 2.96 13.21 -7.01
N PHE A 75 3.81 12.95 -6.02
CA PHE A 75 3.47 13.23 -4.63
C PHE A 75 3.38 14.75 -4.45
N GLY A 76 2.50 15.18 -3.58
CA GLY A 76 2.31 16.59 -3.31
C GLY A 76 1.10 17.19 -3.99
N TRP A 77 0.53 16.49 -4.99
CA TRP A 77 -0.70 16.97 -5.62
C TRP A 77 -1.78 15.90 -5.60
N ASP A 78 -2.24 15.52 -4.55
CA ASP A 78 -3.28 14.50 -4.37
C ASP A 78 -2.72 13.15 -3.95
N SER A 79 -1.59 13.20 -3.25
CA SER A 79 -0.95 11.97 -2.76
C SER A 79 -1.85 11.22 -1.78
N ASN A 80 -2.75 11.94 -1.10
CA ASN A 80 -3.62 11.36 -0.09
C ASN A 80 -4.67 10.41 -0.67
N THR A 81 -4.95 10.50 -1.97
CA THR A 81 -5.93 9.62 -2.63
C THR A 81 -5.27 8.72 -3.65
N ARG A 82 -3.95 8.66 -3.65
CA ARG A 82 -3.18 7.91 -4.63
C ARG A 82 -2.81 6.50 -4.19
N ILE A 83 -3.20 6.12 -3.00
CA ILE A 83 -2.91 4.77 -2.51
C ILE A 83 -4.00 3.85 -3.04
N LEU A 84 -3.62 2.94 -3.91
CA LEU A 84 -4.55 1.95 -4.46
C LEU A 84 -4.62 0.75 -3.53
N VAL A 85 -5.83 0.35 -3.17
CA VAL A 85 -6.10 -0.87 -2.43
C VAL A 85 -7.09 -1.68 -3.28
N ARG A 86 -6.74 -2.91 -3.60
CA ARG A 86 -7.50 -3.71 -4.56
C ARG A 86 -7.66 -5.13 -4.09
N THR A 87 -8.84 -5.69 -4.29
CA THR A 87 -9.08 -7.11 -4.00
C THR A 87 -8.40 -7.98 -5.04
N MET A 88 -8.01 -9.19 -4.61
CA MET A 88 -7.39 -10.20 -5.48
C MET A 88 -8.04 -11.55 -5.19
N GLN A 89 -8.22 -12.37 -6.21
CA GLN A 89 -8.72 -13.72 -6.01
C GLN A 89 -7.74 -14.57 -5.21
N HIS A 90 -6.46 -14.43 -5.54
CA HIS A 90 -5.35 -15.02 -4.81
C HIS A 90 -4.08 -14.24 -5.21
N ALA A 91 -2.97 -14.54 -4.56
CA ALA A 91 -1.72 -13.82 -4.82
C ALA A 91 -1.41 -13.82 -6.31
N LYS A 92 -1.07 -12.65 -6.85
CA LYS A 92 -0.72 -12.44 -8.27
C LYS A 92 -1.89 -12.58 -9.25
N ASP A 93 -3.12 -12.62 -8.77
CA ASP A 93 -4.29 -12.62 -9.64
C ASP A 93 -5.03 -11.29 -9.52
N TRP A 94 -4.85 -10.44 -10.52
CA TRP A 94 -5.44 -9.11 -10.54
C TRP A 94 -6.76 -9.04 -11.30
N SER A 95 -7.22 -10.15 -11.85
CA SER A 95 -8.46 -10.15 -12.63
C SER A 95 -9.68 -10.00 -11.71
N GLY A 96 -10.64 -9.21 -12.16
CA GLY A 96 -11.90 -9.04 -11.46
C GLY A 96 -11.81 -8.31 -10.12
N GLY A 97 -10.68 -7.67 -9.83
CA GLY A 97 -10.53 -6.97 -8.56
C GLY A 97 -11.26 -5.63 -8.54
N MET A 98 -11.62 -5.20 -7.32
CA MET A 98 -12.25 -3.90 -7.09
C MET A 98 -11.22 -2.90 -6.61
N ASN A 99 -11.00 -1.81 -7.37
CA ASN A 99 -10.07 -0.76 -7.03
C ASN A 99 -10.70 0.23 -6.07
N GLN A 100 -9.99 0.56 -4.99
CA GLN A 100 -10.35 1.63 -4.07
C GLN A 100 -9.13 2.48 -3.81
N TYR A 101 -9.32 3.74 -3.47
CA TYR A 101 -8.23 4.67 -3.21
C TYR A 101 -8.43 5.30 -1.83
N CYS A 102 -7.32 5.55 -1.13
CA CYS A 102 -7.40 6.11 0.21
C CYS A 102 -6.12 6.83 0.59
N THR A 103 -6.13 7.46 1.77
CA THR A 103 -4.93 8.00 2.39
C THR A 103 -4.11 6.87 3.00
N TRP A 104 -2.82 7.15 3.22
CA TRP A 104 -1.91 6.12 3.74
C TRP A 104 -2.38 5.50 5.06
N ASN A 105 -2.85 6.33 5.98
CA ASN A 105 -3.25 5.85 7.31
C ASN A 105 -4.53 5.01 7.30
N ARG A 106 -5.21 4.91 6.17
CA ARG A 106 -6.45 4.15 6.06
C ARG A 106 -6.30 2.83 5.30
N VAL A 107 -5.09 2.52 4.87
CA VAL A 107 -4.84 1.31 4.06
C VAL A 107 -5.28 0.04 4.79
N GLY A 108 -4.87 -0.13 6.05
CA GLY A 108 -5.22 -1.33 6.81
C GLY A 108 -6.72 -1.47 7.03
N GLU A 109 -7.37 -0.39 7.40
CA GLU A 109 -8.81 -0.35 7.63
C GLU A 109 -9.58 -0.67 6.34
N LEU A 110 -9.18 -0.06 5.23
CA LEU A 110 -9.83 -0.29 3.95
C LEU A 110 -9.59 -1.73 3.47
N ALA A 111 -8.37 -2.23 3.62
CA ALA A 111 -8.06 -3.63 3.27
C ALA A 111 -8.95 -4.61 4.03
N ARG A 112 -9.12 -4.40 5.33
CA ARG A 112 -9.98 -5.24 6.16
C ARG A 112 -11.43 -5.19 5.68
N LYS A 113 -11.89 -3.98 5.39
CA LYS A 113 -13.24 -3.76 4.90
C LYS A 113 -13.48 -4.47 3.57
N LEU A 114 -12.52 -4.39 2.66
CA LEU A 114 -12.63 -5.05 1.36
C LEU A 114 -12.63 -6.57 1.48
N ILE A 115 -11.78 -7.11 2.34
CA ILE A 115 -11.76 -8.56 2.59
C ILE A 115 -13.12 -9.03 3.09
N ASP A 116 -13.65 -8.36 4.10
CA ASP A 116 -14.92 -8.77 4.71
C ASP A 116 -16.10 -8.62 3.76
N ARG A 117 -16.09 -7.55 2.96
CA ARG A 117 -17.21 -7.23 2.09
C ARG A 117 -17.16 -8.00 0.77
N ASP A 118 -16.00 -8.00 0.12
CA ASP A 118 -15.88 -8.50 -1.25
C ASP A 118 -15.96 -10.01 -1.32
N TYR A 119 -15.35 -10.68 -0.36
CA TYR A 119 -15.30 -12.14 -0.36
C TYR A 119 -16.47 -12.77 0.39
N ALA A 120 -17.37 -11.96 0.88
CA ALA A 120 -18.60 -12.46 1.50
C ALA A 120 -19.63 -12.87 0.46
N ARG A 121 -19.39 -12.53 -0.78
CA ARG A 121 -20.30 -12.86 -1.90
C ARG A 121 -20.24 -14.35 -2.25
#